data_62f646450d5766ddc99743cc82bec6a1
#
_entry.id   62f646450d5766ddc99743cc82bec6a1
#
_cell.length_a   1.000
_cell.length_b   1.000
_cell.length_c   1.000
_cell.angle_alpha   90.00
_cell.angle_beta   90.00
_cell.angle_gamma   90.00
#
_symmetry.space_group_name_H-M   'P 1'
#
loop_
_entity.id
_entity.type
_entity.pdbx_description
1 polymer ?
#
loop_
_entity_poly.entity_id
_entity_poly.type
_entity_poly.pdbx_seq_one_letter_code
_entity_poly.pdbx_strand_id
1 'polypeptide(L)'
;MPLPYRSLTSLVVRYNGHEMMIDCGEGTQTSIRQQGMIGFKQIDVICFTHFHADHISGLPGLLLTIGNAERTEPLLMVGPKRLEKVVDSLRVIAPELPFDIEFKELSETEESFEWQDLRVDAFRVNHNVTCYGYSLTLPRTGKFSVDRARENEIPMKYWNGLQKGNTFEKNGHVYTPDMVLGPDRKGLKLTYCTDTRPTPLIEKYAAGSDLFICEGMYGEKEKAVKAVEHKHMMMQEAAAIAAQADVGEMWLTHYSPSMTKPAVFMDEVRSIFPRAIAAKDRMTTTLKFNDEE
;
A
#
# COMPACT_ATOMS: atom_id res chain seq x y z
N MET A 1 4.14 12.23 -17.55
CA MET A 1 4.05 11.81 -18.98
C MET A 1 4.57 10.38 -19.11
N PRO A 2 3.85 9.49 -19.80
CA PRO A 2 4.34 8.14 -20.04
C PRO A 2 5.62 8.16 -20.90
N LEU A 3 6.53 7.23 -20.64
CA LEU A 3 7.73 7.03 -21.44
C LEU A 3 7.66 5.65 -22.10
N PRO A 4 8.29 5.41 -23.26
CA PRO A 4 8.21 4.12 -23.95
C PRO A 4 8.67 2.92 -23.10
N TYR A 5 9.48 3.19 -22.07
CA TYR A 5 10.11 2.18 -21.20
C TYR A 5 9.77 2.37 -19.71
N ARG A 6 8.81 3.25 -19.39
CA ARG A 6 8.37 3.51 -18.02
C ARG A 6 6.88 3.84 -18.01
N SER A 7 6.09 3.00 -17.36
CA SER A 7 4.68 3.20 -17.12
C SER A 7 4.43 4.29 -16.08
N LEU A 8 3.21 4.77 -15.99
CA LEU A 8 2.78 5.69 -14.95
C LEU A 8 2.47 4.96 -13.65
N THR A 9 2.08 5.70 -12.63
CA THR A 9 2.04 5.26 -11.24
C THR A 9 0.95 4.21 -10.99
N SER A 10 1.36 3.07 -10.46
CA SER A 10 0.46 2.02 -9.97
C SER A 10 1.23 1.02 -9.10
N LEU A 11 0.65 0.62 -7.99
CA LEU A 11 1.12 -0.47 -7.14
C LEU A 11 0.00 -1.49 -6.97
N VAL A 12 0.33 -2.79 -6.99
CA VAL A 12 -0.62 -3.85 -6.63
C VAL A 12 -0.09 -4.64 -5.45
N VAL A 13 -0.93 -4.80 -4.44
CA VAL A 13 -0.70 -5.66 -3.28
C VAL A 13 -1.62 -6.86 -3.38
N ARG A 14 -1.05 -8.06 -3.28
CA ARG A 14 -1.81 -9.32 -3.30
C ARG A 14 -1.79 -9.97 -1.92
N TYR A 15 -2.97 -10.38 -1.45
CA TYR A 15 -3.13 -11.12 -0.22
C TYR A 15 -4.28 -12.11 -0.31
N ASN A 16 -4.05 -13.39 0.02
CA ASN A 16 -5.06 -14.47 0.03
C ASN A 16 -5.91 -14.59 -1.25
N GLY A 17 -5.33 -14.31 -2.42
CA GLY A 17 -6.05 -14.38 -3.70
C GLY A 17 -6.86 -13.13 -4.03
N HIS A 18 -6.81 -12.11 -3.20
CA HIS A 18 -7.40 -10.79 -3.37
C HIS A 18 -6.33 -9.75 -3.74
N GLU A 19 -6.71 -8.70 -4.43
CA GLU A 19 -5.79 -7.68 -4.90
C GLU A 19 -6.30 -6.27 -4.58
N MET A 20 -5.42 -5.46 -3.98
CA MET A 20 -5.60 -4.03 -3.77
C MET A 20 -4.65 -3.28 -4.69
N MET A 21 -5.16 -2.27 -5.37
CA MET A 21 -4.33 -1.33 -6.13
C MET A 21 -4.19 0.00 -5.41
N ILE A 22 -3.04 0.65 -5.58
CA ILE A 22 -2.84 2.05 -5.22
C ILE A 22 -2.43 2.77 -6.50
N ASP A 23 -3.26 3.72 -6.92
CA ASP A 23 -3.20 4.45 -8.17
C ASP A 23 -3.39 3.59 -9.44
N CYS A 24 -3.82 4.24 -10.51
CA CYS A 24 -4.08 3.64 -11.81
C CYS A 24 -3.72 4.63 -12.94
N GLY A 25 -2.43 4.89 -13.12
CA GLY A 25 -1.93 5.72 -14.20
C GLY A 25 -2.12 5.07 -15.57
N GLU A 26 -1.90 5.84 -16.64
CA GLU A 26 -1.97 5.34 -18.02
C GLU A 26 -0.99 4.16 -18.22
N GLY A 27 -1.44 3.11 -18.88
CA GLY A 27 -0.64 1.90 -19.12
C GLY A 27 -0.69 0.85 -18.03
N THR A 28 -1.34 1.10 -16.87
CA THR A 28 -1.49 0.12 -15.78
C THR A 28 -2.09 -1.19 -16.26
N GLN A 29 -3.17 -1.15 -17.03
CA GLN A 29 -3.82 -2.32 -17.62
C GLN A 29 -2.86 -3.18 -18.45
N THR A 30 -2.02 -2.54 -19.27
CA THR A 30 -1.01 -3.23 -20.08
C THR A 30 0.11 -3.81 -19.22
N SER A 31 0.55 -3.07 -18.20
CA SER A 31 1.58 -3.52 -17.25
C SER A 31 1.14 -4.74 -16.46
N ILE A 32 -0.13 -4.77 -16.00
CA ILE A 32 -0.73 -5.93 -15.34
C ILE A 32 -0.70 -7.17 -16.27
N ARG A 33 -1.14 -7.01 -17.52
CA ARG A 33 -1.12 -8.12 -18.51
C ARG A 33 0.29 -8.63 -18.79
N GLN A 34 1.26 -7.74 -18.91
CA GLN A 34 2.66 -8.12 -19.16
C GLN A 34 3.31 -8.78 -17.95
N GLN A 35 2.92 -8.41 -16.74
CA GLN A 35 3.40 -9.02 -15.50
C GLN A 35 2.83 -10.44 -15.33
N GLY A 36 1.56 -10.67 -15.69
CA GLY A 36 0.95 -12.00 -15.85
C GLY A 36 0.56 -12.74 -14.57
N MET A 37 0.78 -12.18 -13.38
CA MET A 37 0.44 -12.81 -12.10
C MET A 37 -0.81 -12.21 -11.42
N ILE A 38 -1.28 -11.07 -11.91
CA ILE A 38 -2.38 -10.30 -11.34
C ILE A 38 -3.66 -10.61 -12.12
N GLY A 39 -4.71 -11.00 -11.43
CA GLY A 39 -6.03 -11.25 -12.01
C GLY A 39 -6.92 -10.01 -11.92
N PHE A 40 -7.47 -9.56 -13.04
CA PHE A 40 -8.35 -8.37 -13.03
C PHE A 40 -9.64 -8.59 -12.20
N LYS A 41 -10.17 -9.81 -12.17
CA LYS A 41 -11.36 -10.16 -11.38
C LYS A 41 -11.10 -10.04 -9.87
N GLN A 42 -9.88 -10.29 -9.43
CA GLN A 42 -9.46 -10.30 -8.03
C GLN A 42 -9.18 -8.91 -7.44
N ILE A 43 -9.23 -7.85 -8.25
CA ILE A 43 -9.04 -6.47 -7.78
C ILE A 43 -10.28 -6.05 -7.01
N ASP A 44 -10.19 -6.02 -5.68
CA ASP A 44 -11.32 -5.69 -4.79
C ASP A 44 -11.34 -4.22 -4.39
N VAL A 45 -10.15 -3.60 -4.33
CA VAL A 45 -9.99 -2.23 -3.85
C VAL A 45 -9.03 -1.48 -4.76
N ILE A 46 -9.39 -0.24 -5.10
CA ILE A 46 -8.49 0.72 -5.73
C ILE A 46 -8.40 1.95 -4.84
N CYS A 47 -7.22 2.20 -4.27
CA CYS A 47 -6.92 3.40 -3.52
C CYS A 47 -6.30 4.44 -4.45
N PHE A 48 -6.64 5.71 -4.29
CA PHE A 48 -6.01 6.81 -4.99
C PHE A 48 -5.26 7.71 -4.01
N THR A 49 -4.00 7.98 -4.29
CA THR A 49 -3.23 8.97 -3.55
C THR A 49 -3.77 10.36 -3.79
N HIS A 50 -4.01 10.71 -5.04
CA HIS A 50 -4.60 11.96 -5.51
C HIS A 50 -5.08 11.82 -6.97
N PHE A 51 -5.56 12.92 -7.59
CA PHE A 51 -6.20 12.86 -8.91
C PHE A 51 -5.40 13.54 -10.01
N HIS A 52 -4.07 13.60 -9.94
CA HIS A 52 -3.28 13.96 -11.12
C HIS A 52 -3.37 12.84 -12.18
N ALA A 53 -3.23 13.21 -13.44
CA ALA A 53 -3.48 12.30 -14.55
C ALA A 53 -2.60 11.04 -14.51
N ASP A 54 -1.36 11.14 -14.10
CA ASP A 54 -0.42 10.03 -14.00
C ASP A 54 -0.74 9.03 -12.85
N HIS A 55 -1.77 9.33 -12.05
CA HIS A 55 -2.26 8.45 -10.98
C HIS A 55 -3.66 7.88 -11.25
N ILE A 56 -4.43 8.42 -12.22
CA ILE A 56 -5.82 8.00 -12.43
C ILE A 56 -6.22 7.81 -13.90
N SER A 57 -5.44 8.29 -14.87
CA SER A 57 -5.86 8.28 -16.28
C SER A 57 -6.07 6.89 -16.88
N GLY A 58 -5.52 5.84 -16.29
CA GLY A 58 -5.72 4.46 -16.72
C GLY A 58 -7.04 3.83 -16.27
N LEU A 59 -7.77 4.48 -15.35
CA LEU A 59 -8.94 3.92 -14.69
C LEU A 59 -10.06 3.48 -15.65
N PRO A 60 -10.51 4.27 -16.65
CA PRO A 60 -11.62 3.87 -17.51
C PRO A 60 -11.35 2.56 -18.26
N GLY A 61 -10.14 2.43 -18.82
CA GLY A 61 -9.72 1.20 -19.51
C GLY A 61 -9.58 0.00 -18.56
N LEU A 62 -9.11 0.23 -17.34
CA LEU A 62 -9.03 -0.81 -16.31
C LEU A 62 -10.41 -1.31 -15.91
N LEU A 63 -11.39 -0.42 -15.67
CA LEU A 63 -12.76 -0.79 -15.31
C LEU A 63 -13.41 -1.68 -16.37
N LEU A 64 -13.27 -1.34 -17.65
CA LEU A 64 -13.74 -2.20 -18.75
C LEU A 64 -13.08 -3.57 -18.76
N THR A 65 -11.78 -3.63 -18.45
CA THR A 65 -11.05 -4.90 -18.38
C THR A 65 -11.48 -5.74 -17.19
N ILE A 66 -11.74 -5.13 -16.04
CA ILE A 66 -12.30 -5.82 -14.86
C ILE A 66 -13.69 -6.37 -15.19
N GLY A 67 -14.55 -5.60 -15.87
CA GLY A 67 -15.85 -6.05 -16.33
C GLY A 67 -15.77 -7.22 -17.31
N ASN A 68 -14.84 -7.15 -18.26
CA ASN A 68 -14.61 -8.23 -19.23
C ASN A 68 -13.98 -9.49 -18.58
N ALA A 69 -13.44 -9.38 -17.38
CA ALA A 69 -12.98 -10.51 -16.57
C ALA A 69 -14.11 -11.15 -15.72
N GLU A 70 -15.36 -10.78 -16.01
CA GLU A 70 -16.57 -11.34 -15.38
C GLU A 70 -16.63 -11.07 -13.87
N ARG A 71 -16.15 -9.90 -13.41
CA ARG A 71 -16.38 -9.46 -12.04
C ARG A 71 -17.83 -9.00 -11.88
N THR A 72 -18.49 -9.47 -10.85
CA THR A 72 -19.86 -9.08 -10.46
C THR A 72 -19.93 -8.50 -9.04
N GLU A 73 -18.91 -8.79 -8.22
CA GLU A 73 -18.81 -8.28 -6.86
C GLU A 73 -18.47 -6.77 -6.87
N PRO A 74 -18.96 -6.00 -5.91
CA PRO A 74 -18.66 -4.57 -5.81
C PRO A 74 -17.15 -4.29 -5.79
N LEU A 75 -16.75 -3.16 -6.37
CA LEU A 75 -15.39 -2.65 -6.37
C LEU A 75 -15.32 -1.44 -5.44
N LEU A 76 -14.55 -1.54 -4.36
CA LEU A 76 -14.34 -0.41 -3.46
C LEU A 76 -13.28 0.55 -4.03
N MET A 77 -13.61 1.83 -4.09
CA MET A 77 -12.65 2.89 -4.38
C MET A 77 -12.47 3.79 -3.16
N VAL A 78 -11.22 4.03 -2.79
CA VAL A 78 -10.83 4.87 -1.65
C VAL A 78 -9.95 6.01 -2.15
N GLY A 79 -10.18 7.24 -1.70
CA GLY A 79 -9.34 8.36 -2.10
C GLY A 79 -9.78 9.71 -1.54
N PRO A 80 -9.12 10.81 -1.94
CA PRO A 80 -9.46 12.14 -1.45
C PRO A 80 -10.92 12.53 -1.73
N LYS A 81 -11.42 13.54 -1.01
CA LYS A 81 -12.74 14.16 -1.28
C LYS A 81 -12.95 14.44 -2.77
N ARG A 82 -14.17 14.23 -3.26
CA ARG A 82 -14.62 14.31 -4.66
C ARG A 82 -14.23 13.08 -5.49
N LEU A 83 -13.83 11.97 -4.87
CA LEU A 83 -13.49 10.73 -5.56
C LEU A 83 -14.62 10.28 -6.49
N GLU A 84 -15.84 10.14 -5.96
CA GLU A 84 -17.03 9.73 -6.73
C GLU A 84 -17.21 10.62 -7.97
N LYS A 85 -17.19 11.94 -7.78
CA LYS A 85 -17.33 12.90 -8.88
C LYS A 85 -16.25 12.73 -9.95
N VAL A 86 -15.00 12.53 -9.55
CA VAL A 86 -13.86 12.36 -10.48
C VAL A 86 -14.02 11.06 -11.26
N VAL A 87 -14.30 9.96 -10.55
CA VAL A 87 -14.50 8.64 -11.17
C VAL A 87 -15.68 8.66 -12.14
N ASP A 88 -16.82 9.23 -11.76
CA ASP A 88 -17.99 9.33 -12.64
C ASP A 88 -17.71 10.18 -13.88
N SER A 89 -16.93 11.24 -13.75
CA SER A 89 -16.51 12.05 -14.89
C SER A 89 -15.60 11.29 -15.86
N LEU A 90 -14.70 10.46 -15.35
CA LEU A 90 -13.79 9.65 -16.15
C LEU A 90 -14.51 8.48 -16.83
N ARG A 91 -15.46 7.82 -16.11
CA ARG A 91 -16.16 6.66 -16.62
C ARG A 91 -17.32 6.96 -17.56
N VAL A 92 -17.53 8.21 -17.97
CA VAL A 92 -18.47 8.56 -19.05
C VAL A 92 -18.24 7.71 -20.31
N ILE A 93 -17.00 7.29 -20.58
CA ILE A 93 -16.64 6.40 -21.69
C ILE A 93 -16.74 4.90 -21.36
N ALA A 94 -17.09 4.55 -20.10
CA ALA A 94 -17.31 3.20 -19.60
C ALA A 94 -18.58 3.18 -18.72
N PRO A 95 -19.76 3.54 -19.26
CA PRO A 95 -20.95 3.84 -18.44
C PRO A 95 -21.56 2.59 -17.83
N GLU A 96 -21.47 1.45 -18.51
CA GLU A 96 -22.06 0.19 -18.08
C GLU A 96 -20.97 -0.78 -17.61
N LEU A 97 -21.05 -1.17 -16.35
CA LEU A 97 -20.17 -2.16 -15.74
C LEU A 97 -21.04 -3.26 -15.11
N PRO A 98 -20.59 -4.53 -15.14
CA PRO A 98 -21.34 -5.65 -14.53
C PRO A 98 -21.22 -5.72 -13.02
N PHE A 99 -20.64 -4.71 -12.37
CA PHE A 99 -20.45 -4.60 -10.92
C PHE A 99 -20.69 -3.15 -10.46
N ASP A 100 -21.06 -3.01 -9.20
CA ASP A 100 -21.22 -1.71 -8.55
C ASP A 100 -19.86 -1.16 -8.09
N ILE A 101 -19.74 0.17 -8.03
CA ILE A 101 -18.61 0.86 -7.44
C ILE A 101 -19.05 1.48 -6.12
N GLU A 102 -18.35 1.11 -5.05
CA GLU A 102 -18.51 1.70 -3.72
C GLU A 102 -17.42 2.75 -3.49
N PHE A 103 -17.78 3.88 -2.85
CA PHE A 103 -16.84 4.97 -2.63
C PHE A 103 -16.60 5.21 -1.14
N LYS A 104 -15.32 5.33 -0.75
CA LYS A 104 -14.89 5.84 0.55
C LYS A 104 -14.03 7.08 0.33
N GLU A 105 -14.62 8.26 0.53
CA GLU A 105 -13.89 9.52 0.46
C GLU A 105 -13.16 9.82 1.77
N LEU A 106 -11.86 10.04 1.69
CA LEU A 106 -11.00 10.42 2.82
C LEU A 106 -11.10 11.92 3.08
N SER A 107 -11.34 12.29 4.33
CA SER A 107 -11.51 13.70 4.75
C SER A 107 -10.52 14.14 5.83
N GLU A 108 -10.07 13.22 6.66
CA GLU A 108 -9.23 13.50 7.81
C GLU A 108 -7.75 13.44 7.45
N THR A 109 -6.91 13.89 8.38
CA THR A 109 -5.45 13.83 8.23
C THR A 109 -4.94 12.39 8.28
N GLU A 110 -5.59 11.57 9.08
CA GLU A 110 -5.28 10.16 9.30
C GLU A 110 -6.61 9.40 9.36
N GLU A 111 -6.80 8.41 8.51
CA GLU A 111 -7.97 7.54 8.50
C GLU A 111 -7.55 6.09 8.30
N SER A 112 -8.34 5.15 8.79
CA SER A 112 -8.08 3.73 8.65
C SER A 112 -9.29 2.98 8.12
N PHE A 113 -9.03 1.86 7.45
CA PHE A 113 -10.03 0.87 7.08
C PHE A 113 -9.40 -0.53 7.04
N GLU A 114 -10.23 -1.54 7.03
CA GLU A 114 -9.77 -2.93 6.91
C GLU A 114 -9.95 -3.42 5.48
N TRP A 115 -8.99 -4.20 5.00
CA TRP A 115 -9.07 -4.97 3.77
C TRP A 115 -8.57 -6.38 4.01
N GLN A 116 -9.45 -7.35 3.92
CA GLN A 116 -9.17 -8.72 4.36
C GLN A 116 -8.67 -8.70 5.83
N ASP A 117 -7.53 -9.30 6.13
CA ASP A 117 -6.91 -9.29 7.45
C ASP A 117 -5.90 -8.13 7.64
N LEU A 118 -5.81 -7.21 6.67
CA LEU A 118 -4.89 -6.08 6.72
C LEU A 118 -5.61 -4.82 7.22
N ARG A 119 -4.97 -4.13 8.14
CA ARG A 119 -5.29 -2.73 8.43
C ARG A 119 -4.61 -1.82 7.41
N VAL A 120 -5.38 -0.93 6.83
CA VAL A 120 -4.90 0.08 5.89
C VAL A 120 -5.06 1.46 6.50
N ASP A 121 -3.96 2.13 6.75
CA ASP A 121 -3.92 3.50 7.25
C ASP A 121 -3.62 4.46 6.10
N ALA A 122 -4.52 5.40 5.85
CA ALA A 122 -4.33 6.52 4.93
C ALA A 122 -3.89 7.75 5.72
N PHE A 123 -2.82 8.43 5.28
CA PHE A 123 -2.27 9.59 5.97
C PHE A 123 -1.94 10.70 4.99
N ARG A 124 -2.23 11.96 5.39
CA ARG A 124 -1.99 13.15 4.56
C ARG A 124 -0.50 13.37 4.33
N VAL A 125 -0.16 13.68 3.09
CA VAL A 125 1.19 14.09 2.68
C VAL A 125 1.19 15.51 2.10
N ASN A 126 2.36 16.08 1.85
CA ASN A 126 2.51 17.48 1.45
C ASN A 126 2.70 17.62 -0.06
N HIS A 127 1.60 17.72 -0.79
CA HIS A 127 1.60 17.96 -2.24
C HIS A 127 0.75 19.20 -2.62
N ASN A 128 0.72 19.54 -3.90
CA ASN A 128 -0.01 20.70 -4.44
C ASN A 128 -1.54 20.53 -4.38
N VAL A 129 -2.00 19.28 -4.33
CA VAL A 129 -3.40 18.89 -4.14
C VAL A 129 -3.53 18.01 -2.90
N THR A 130 -4.76 17.72 -2.48
CA THR A 130 -5.01 16.73 -1.42
C THR A 130 -4.41 15.40 -1.83
N CYS A 131 -3.42 14.91 -1.08
CA CYS A 131 -2.71 13.68 -1.36
C CYS A 131 -2.54 12.84 -0.10
N TYR A 132 -2.64 11.52 -0.23
CA TYR A 132 -2.48 10.54 0.84
C TYR A 132 -1.38 9.53 0.52
N GLY A 133 -0.62 9.15 1.55
CA GLY A 133 0.13 7.91 1.57
C GLY A 133 -0.71 6.80 2.20
N TYR A 134 -0.29 5.56 2.02
CA TYR A 134 -0.96 4.38 2.55
C TYR A 134 0.03 3.47 3.27
N SER A 135 -0.34 2.98 4.45
CA SER A 135 0.42 1.97 5.18
C SER A 135 -0.47 0.75 5.42
N LEU A 136 -0.04 -0.41 4.95
CA LEU A 136 -0.75 -1.68 5.08
C LEU A 136 -0.04 -2.53 6.12
N THR A 137 -0.76 -2.97 7.14
CA THR A 137 -0.22 -3.80 8.21
C THR A 137 -1.02 -5.09 8.31
N LEU A 138 -0.33 -6.22 8.15
CA LEU A 138 -0.85 -7.54 8.47
C LEU A 138 -0.42 -7.89 9.90
N PRO A 139 -1.33 -7.87 10.89
CA PRO A 139 -0.97 -8.18 12.27
C PRO A 139 -0.58 -9.65 12.42
N ARG A 140 0.26 -9.94 13.40
CA ARG A 140 0.65 -11.31 13.74
C ARG A 140 0.41 -11.55 15.23
N THR A 141 -0.60 -12.34 15.54
CA THR A 141 -0.90 -12.72 16.93
C THR A 141 0.22 -13.55 17.56
N GLY A 142 0.25 -13.56 18.88
CA GLY A 142 1.16 -14.38 19.67
C GLY A 142 1.05 -15.87 19.33
N LYS A 143 2.11 -16.62 19.62
CA LYS A 143 2.08 -18.10 19.52
C LYS A 143 1.11 -18.66 20.55
N PHE A 144 0.34 -19.69 20.17
CA PHE A 144 -0.47 -20.44 21.13
C PHE A 144 0.41 -21.09 22.19
N SER A 145 0.05 -20.89 23.45
CA SER A 145 0.75 -21.47 24.61
C SER A 145 -0.13 -22.51 25.31
N VAL A 146 0.29 -23.76 25.26
CA VAL A 146 -0.38 -24.85 25.96
C VAL A 146 -0.35 -24.60 27.46
N ASP A 147 0.75 -24.06 28.00
CA ASP A 147 0.89 -23.79 29.40
C ASP A 147 -0.09 -22.73 29.88
N ARG A 148 -0.20 -21.59 29.17
CA ARG A 148 -1.22 -20.56 29.47
C ARG A 148 -2.64 -21.12 29.36
N ALA A 149 -2.92 -21.95 28.35
CA ALA A 149 -4.24 -22.57 28.20
C ALA A 149 -4.58 -23.50 29.38
N ARG A 150 -3.59 -24.21 29.94
CA ARG A 150 -3.75 -25.06 31.13
C ARG A 150 -3.86 -24.24 32.41
N GLU A 151 -3.01 -23.25 32.61
CA GLU A 151 -3.04 -22.33 33.75
C GLU A 151 -4.37 -21.59 33.87
N ASN A 152 -4.97 -21.19 32.74
CA ASN A 152 -6.29 -20.56 32.68
C ASN A 152 -7.46 -21.56 32.61
N GLU A 153 -7.18 -22.87 32.82
CA GLU A 153 -8.17 -23.96 32.84
C GLU A 153 -9.08 -23.96 31.55
N ILE A 154 -8.52 -23.61 30.40
CA ILE A 154 -9.27 -23.52 29.13
C ILE A 154 -9.56 -24.93 28.60
N PRO A 155 -10.84 -25.30 28.36
CA PRO A 155 -11.17 -26.57 27.74
C PRO A 155 -10.58 -26.73 26.35
N MET A 156 -9.93 -27.85 26.05
CA MET A 156 -9.21 -28.12 24.79
C MET A 156 -10.07 -27.86 23.53
N LYS A 157 -11.37 -28.08 23.62
CA LYS A 157 -12.31 -27.83 22.51
C LYS A 157 -12.35 -26.38 22.04
N TYR A 158 -11.94 -25.40 22.86
CA TYR A 158 -11.90 -23.99 22.54
C TYR A 158 -10.53 -23.53 22.01
N TRP A 159 -9.46 -24.30 22.19
CA TRP A 159 -8.08 -23.92 21.86
C TRP A 159 -7.91 -23.43 20.42
N ASN A 160 -8.41 -24.22 19.45
CA ASN A 160 -8.31 -23.85 18.03
C ASN A 160 -9.10 -22.58 17.70
N GLY A 161 -10.27 -22.40 18.30
CA GLY A 161 -11.07 -21.18 18.10
C GLY A 161 -10.41 -19.95 18.70
N LEU A 162 -9.90 -20.07 19.94
CA LEU A 162 -9.18 -19.00 20.62
C LEU A 162 -7.88 -18.62 19.87
N GLN A 163 -7.14 -19.62 19.37
CA GLN A 163 -5.97 -19.37 18.53
C GLN A 163 -6.30 -18.58 17.26
N LYS A 164 -7.52 -18.73 16.72
CA LYS A 164 -8.04 -18.00 15.55
C LYS A 164 -8.69 -16.66 15.90
N GLY A 165 -8.59 -16.22 17.16
CA GLY A 165 -9.16 -14.93 17.58
C GLY A 165 -10.61 -14.99 18.05
N ASN A 166 -11.26 -16.16 18.08
CA ASN A 166 -12.65 -16.27 18.53
C ASN A 166 -12.73 -16.18 20.06
N THR A 167 -13.80 -15.60 20.57
CA THR A 167 -14.15 -15.59 22.01
C THR A 167 -15.28 -16.59 22.25
N PHE A 168 -15.25 -17.28 23.40
CA PHE A 168 -16.27 -18.26 23.80
C PHE A 168 -16.79 -17.92 25.19
N GLU A 169 -18.10 -18.12 25.38
CA GLU A 169 -18.74 -18.00 26.69
C GLU A 169 -19.39 -19.33 27.07
N LYS A 170 -19.18 -19.75 28.31
CA LYS A 170 -19.82 -20.94 28.89
C LYS A 170 -19.99 -20.80 30.41
N ASN A 171 -21.20 -20.98 30.89
CA ASN A 171 -21.55 -20.94 32.32
C ASN A 171 -21.08 -19.65 33.02
N GLY A 172 -21.17 -18.50 32.34
CA GLY A 172 -20.71 -17.21 32.86
C GLY A 172 -19.19 -16.98 32.79
N HIS A 173 -18.40 -17.95 32.29
CA HIS A 173 -16.98 -17.77 32.01
C HIS A 173 -16.76 -17.38 30.54
N VAL A 174 -16.02 -16.27 30.32
CA VAL A 174 -15.63 -15.79 29.00
C VAL A 174 -14.18 -16.18 28.75
N TYR A 175 -13.93 -16.92 27.69
CA TYR A 175 -12.61 -17.32 27.23
C TYR A 175 -12.21 -16.45 26.06
N THR A 176 -11.07 -15.76 26.17
CA THR A 176 -10.56 -14.80 25.18
C THR A 176 -9.21 -15.25 24.63
N PRO A 177 -8.81 -14.83 23.41
CA PRO A 177 -7.55 -15.20 22.78
C PRO A 177 -6.31 -14.93 23.63
N ASP A 178 -6.25 -13.82 24.35
CA ASP A 178 -5.15 -13.41 25.21
C ASP A 178 -4.87 -14.42 26.36
N MET A 179 -5.87 -15.22 26.74
CA MET A 179 -5.71 -16.26 27.76
C MET A 179 -4.87 -17.45 27.28
N VAL A 180 -4.69 -17.61 25.95
CA VAL A 180 -3.96 -18.75 25.34
C VAL A 180 -2.82 -18.30 24.43
N LEU A 181 -2.77 -17.04 24.04
CA LEU A 181 -1.73 -16.51 23.18
C LEU A 181 -0.59 -15.89 23.99
N GLY A 182 0.62 -16.04 23.49
CA GLY A 182 1.78 -15.29 23.96
C GLY A 182 1.71 -13.82 23.54
N PRO A 183 2.77 -13.04 23.74
CA PRO A 183 2.84 -11.66 23.28
C PRO A 183 2.70 -11.60 21.76
N ASP A 184 2.13 -10.49 21.27
CA ASP A 184 2.05 -10.23 19.83
C ASP A 184 3.43 -10.23 19.20
N ARG A 185 3.49 -10.77 17.99
CA ARG A 185 4.72 -10.84 17.19
C ARG A 185 4.72 -9.73 16.15
N LYS A 186 5.91 -9.40 15.65
CA LYS A 186 6.03 -8.46 14.54
C LYS A 186 5.20 -8.96 13.35
N GLY A 187 4.22 -8.15 12.92
CA GLY A 187 3.46 -8.35 11.70
C GLY A 187 4.28 -8.04 10.45
N LEU A 188 3.62 -8.01 9.29
CA LEU A 188 4.20 -7.49 8.05
C LEU A 188 3.65 -6.10 7.78
N LYS A 189 4.51 -5.19 7.31
CA LYS A 189 4.12 -3.81 7.03
C LYS A 189 4.72 -3.32 5.73
N LEU A 190 3.84 -2.79 4.86
CA LEU A 190 4.18 -2.08 3.64
C LEU A 190 3.72 -0.64 3.77
N THR A 191 4.60 0.33 3.53
CA THR A 191 4.21 1.75 3.43
C THR A 191 4.53 2.29 2.05
N TYR A 192 3.57 2.99 1.45
CA TYR A 192 3.66 3.61 0.14
C TYR A 192 3.35 5.10 0.23
N CYS A 193 4.22 5.95 -0.30
CA CYS A 193 3.93 7.36 -0.50
C CYS A 193 4.61 7.89 -1.76
N THR A 194 3.92 8.76 -2.44
CA THR A 194 4.40 9.44 -3.64
C THR A 194 3.93 10.90 -3.62
N ASP A 195 4.49 11.73 -4.49
CA ASP A 195 4.07 13.12 -4.71
C ASP A 195 3.99 13.92 -3.40
N THR A 196 5.15 14.09 -2.76
CA THR A 196 5.21 14.75 -1.46
C THR A 196 6.57 15.32 -1.12
N ARG A 197 6.57 16.37 -0.31
CA ARG A 197 7.75 16.76 0.48
C ARG A 197 7.84 15.88 1.73
N PRO A 198 9.02 15.72 2.35
CA PRO A 198 9.16 15.08 3.63
C PRO A 198 8.19 15.65 4.67
N THR A 199 7.51 14.78 5.42
CA THR A 199 6.65 15.15 6.55
C THR A 199 6.83 14.19 7.71
N PRO A 200 6.57 14.61 8.97
CA PRO A 200 6.61 13.71 10.12
C PRO A 200 5.65 12.53 10.03
N LEU A 201 4.53 12.67 9.30
CA LEU A 201 3.59 11.57 9.12
C LEU A 201 4.17 10.45 8.26
N ILE A 202 5.00 10.77 7.26
CA ILE A 202 5.65 9.74 6.44
C ILE A 202 6.59 8.92 7.34
N GLU A 203 7.41 9.56 8.17
CA GLU A 203 8.30 8.87 9.11
C GLU A 203 7.49 8.01 10.10
N LYS A 204 6.42 8.57 10.71
CA LYS A 204 5.51 7.84 11.62
C LYS A 204 4.96 6.57 10.98
N TYR A 205 4.43 6.67 9.77
CA TYR A 205 3.81 5.54 9.09
C TYR A 205 4.80 4.59 8.44
N ALA A 206 5.97 5.05 8.03
CA ALA A 206 7.05 4.20 7.54
C ALA A 206 7.75 3.43 8.65
N ALA A 207 7.68 3.89 9.92
CA ALA A 207 8.39 3.29 11.04
C ALA A 207 8.20 1.77 11.11
N GLY A 208 9.32 1.03 11.06
CA GLY A 208 9.38 -0.42 11.13
C GLY A 208 8.77 -1.17 9.94
N SER A 209 8.46 -0.49 8.81
CA SER A 209 7.96 -1.16 7.61
C SER A 209 8.98 -2.16 7.07
N ASP A 210 8.50 -3.35 6.68
CA ASP A 210 9.35 -4.33 6.01
C ASP A 210 9.73 -3.84 4.61
N LEU A 211 8.80 -3.13 3.95
CA LEU A 211 9.03 -2.47 2.68
C LEU A 211 8.45 -1.04 2.70
N PHE A 212 9.28 -0.06 2.39
CA PHE A 212 8.88 1.32 2.17
C PHE A 212 9.04 1.68 0.69
N ILE A 213 7.95 1.95 0.00
CA ILE A 213 7.96 2.41 -1.40
C ILE A 213 7.71 3.91 -1.39
N CYS A 214 8.67 4.66 -1.89
CA CYS A 214 8.64 6.12 -1.84
C CYS A 214 9.05 6.72 -3.18
N GLU A 215 8.57 7.94 -3.48
CA GLU A 215 9.08 8.67 -4.61
C GLU A 215 10.57 9.02 -4.47
N GLY A 216 11.22 9.14 -5.61
CA GLY A 216 12.56 9.71 -5.74
C GLY A 216 12.61 10.56 -7.00
N MET A 217 11.79 11.62 -7.06
CA MET A 217 11.58 12.43 -8.28
C MET A 217 12.89 12.97 -8.84
N TYR A 218 13.82 13.39 -8.00
CA TYR A 218 15.08 13.99 -8.40
C TYR A 218 16.29 13.37 -7.67
N GLY A 219 17.39 13.16 -8.39
CA GLY A 219 18.66 12.71 -7.83
C GLY A 219 19.74 13.80 -7.85
N GLU A 220 19.67 14.73 -8.82
CA GLU A 220 20.63 15.81 -9.00
C GLU A 220 20.43 16.92 -7.96
N LYS A 221 21.49 17.30 -7.22
CA LYS A 221 21.45 18.33 -6.16
C LYS A 221 20.94 19.69 -6.65
N GLU A 222 21.23 20.04 -7.88
CA GLU A 222 20.79 21.26 -8.53
C GLU A 222 19.25 21.35 -8.68
N LYS A 223 18.58 20.20 -8.61
CA LYS A 223 17.11 20.13 -8.67
C LYS A 223 16.41 20.24 -7.30
N ALA A 224 17.15 20.43 -6.20
CA ALA A 224 16.56 20.55 -4.86
C ALA A 224 15.54 21.69 -4.76
N VAL A 225 15.82 22.84 -5.35
CA VAL A 225 14.88 23.98 -5.40
C VAL A 225 13.59 23.56 -6.12
N LYS A 226 13.73 22.88 -7.27
CA LYS A 226 12.61 22.39 -8.05
C LYS A 226 11.79 21.34 -7.31
N ALA A 227 12.44 20.49 -6.52
CA ALA A 227 11.74 19.53 -5.66
C ALA A 227 10.83 20.23 -4.64
N VAL A 228 11.32 21.32 -4.03
CA VAL A 228 10.53 22.14 -3.10
C VAL A 228 9.36 22.83 -3.81
N GLU A 229 9.61 23.47 -4.95
CA GLU A 229 8.61 24.22 -5.73
C GLU A 229 7.45 23.33 -6.20
N HIS A 230 7.77 22.12 -6.70
CA HIS A 230 6.78 21.17 -7.21
C HIS A 230 6.26 20.20 -6.13
N LYS A 231 6.74 20.32 -4.89
CA LYS A 231 6.40 19.45 -3.75
C LYS A 231 6.65 17.97 -4.02
N HIS A 232 7.87 17.67 -4.45
CA HIS A 232 8.42 16.33 -4.61
C HIS A 232 9.69 16.13 -3.77
N MET A 233 10.17 14.90 -3.64
CA MET A 233 11.37 14.56 -2.90
C MET A 233 12.60 14.34 -3.78
N MET A 234 13.76 14.64 -3.21
CA MET A 234 15.04 14.11 -3.65
C MET A 234 15.16 12.64 -3.22
N MET A 235 15.87 11.82 -3.99
CA MET A 235 16.15 10.42 -3.63
C MET A 235 16.86 10.33 -2.27
N GLN A 236 17.73 11.30 -1.94
CA GLN A 236 18.47 11.38 -0.68
C GLN A 236 17.54 11.70 0.51
N GLU A 237 16.51 12.53 0.31
CA GLU A 237 15.51 12.83 1.34
C GLU A 237 14.66 11.59 1.66
N ALA A 238 14.25 10.82 0.65
CA ALA A 238 13.56 9.55 0.84
C ALA A 238 14.43 8.55 1.61
N ALA A 239 15.73 8.47 1.29
CA ALA A 239 16.69 7.60 1.99
C ALA A 239 16.87 8.02 3.47
N ALA A 240 16.88 9.31 3.76
CA ALA A 240 16.96 9.81 5.14
C ALA A 240 15.71 9.40 5.94
N ILE A 241 14.51 9.51 5.36
CA ILE A 241 13.28 9.03 5.99
C ILE A 241 13.34 7.52 6.25
N ALA A 242 13.78 6.74 5.26
CA ALA A 242 13.90 5.28 5.40
C ALA A 242 14.86 4.88 6.54
N ALA A 243 15.97 5.61 6.69
CA ALA A 243 16.95 5.40 7.77
C ALA A 243 16.35 5.77 9.14
N GLN A 244 15.68 6.91 9.25
CA GLN A 244 15.05 7.38 10.50
C GLN A 244 13.90 6.46 10.94
N ALA A 245 13.13 5.96 9.98
CA ALA A 245 12.00 5.07 10.22
C ALA A 245 12.40 3.59 10.43
N ASP A 246 13.69 3.25 10.35
CA ASP A 246 14.24 1.89 10.48
C ASP A 246 13.46 0.86 9.63
N VAL A 247 13.29 1.17 8.34
CA VAL A 247 12.57 0.26 7.43
C VAL A 247 13.44 -0.92 7.01
N GLY A 248 12.82 -2.04 6.66
CA GLY A 248 13.51 -3.25 6.20
C GLY A 248 14.20 -3.05 4.84
N GLU A 249 13.47 -2.57 3.86
CA GLU A 249 13.92 -2.28 2.51
C GLU A 249 13.22 -1.02 1.98
N MET A 250 13.85 -0.25 1.11
CA MET A 250 13.24 0.91 0.45
C MET A 250 13.29 0.73 -1.08
N TRP A 251 12.14 0.91 -1.74
CA TRP A 251 12.06 1.03 -3.18
C TRP A 251 11.78 2.49 -3.56
N LEU A 252 12.69 3.06 -4.35
CA LEU A 252 12.47 4.36 -4.97
C LEU A 252 11.71 4.19 -6.28
N THR A 253 10.74 5.04 -6.50
CA THR A 253 9.88 5.05 -7.69
C THR A 253 9.55 6.50 -8.09
N HIS A 254 8.60 6.70 -9.00
CA HIS A 254 8.09 8.01 -9.40
C HIS A 254 9.18 9.01 -9.82
N TYR A 255 10.11 8.56 -10.65
CA TYR A 255 11.21 9.39 -11.13
C TYR A 255 10.76 10.43 -12.15
N SER A 256 11.37 11.62 -12.11
CA SER A 256 11.19 12.63 -13.16
C SER A 256 11.37 12.03 -14.56
N PRO A 257 10.55 12.41 -15.53
CA PRO A 257 10.76 12.03 -16.93
C PRO A 257 12.17 12.35 -17.44
N SER A 258 12.83 13.41 -16.92
CA SER A 258 14.20 13.77 -17.25
C SER A 258 15.25 12.86 -16.63
N MET A 259 14.91 12.08 -15.58
CA MET A 259 15.79 11.12 -14.94
C MET A 259 15.69 9.77 -15.65
N THR A 260 16.47 9.57 -16.69
CA THR A 260 16.45 8.34 -17.49
C THR A 260 17.19 7.17 -16.84
N LYS A 261 18.16 7.45 -15.96
CA LYS A 261 19.04 6.46 -15.30
C LYS A 261 19.11 6.70 -13.78
N PRO A 262 18.07 6.34 -13.00
CA PRO A 262 18.09 6.52 -11.54
C PRO A 262 19.27 5.84 -10.85
N ALA A 263 19.77 4.75 -11.42
CA ALA A 263 20.89 3.98 -10.89
C ALA A 263 22.17 4.81 -10.66
N VAL A 264 22.34 5.91 -11.40
CA VAL A 264 23.54 6.79 -11.27
C VAL A 264 23.62 7.45 -9.88
N PHE A 265 22.48 7.64 -9.21
CA PHE A 265 22.42 8.28 -7.91
C PHE A 265 22.41 7.29 -6.73
N MET A 266 22.36 5.98 -7.02
CA MET A 266 22.15 4.97 -5.98
C MET A 266 23.33 4.79 -5.02
N ASP A 267 24.54 5.12 -5.41
CA ASP A 267 25.71 5.04 -4.50
C ASP A 267 25.57 6.07 -3.37
N GLU A 268 25.17 7.31 -3.68
CA GLU A 268 24.89 8.33 -2.68
C GLU A 268 23.67 7.95 -1.82
N VAL A 269 22.58 7.48 -2.41
CA VAL A 269 21.39 7.01 -1.71
C VAL A 269 21.72 5.88 -0.74
N ARG A 270 22.50 4.89 -1.17
CA ARG A 270 22.90 3.75 -0.35
C ARG A 270 23.91 4.10 0.75
N SER A 271 24.63 5.19 0.60
CA SER A 271 25.47 5.70 1.70
C SER A 271 24.61 6.21 2.88
N ILE A 272 23.36 6.62 2.63
CA ILE A 272 22.40 7.06 3.64
C ILE A 272 21.57 5.85 4.12
N PHE A 273 21.02 5.06 3.18
CA PHE A 273 20.23 3.86 3.48
C PHE A 273 20.68 2.68 2.60
N PRO A 274 21.48 1.75 3.12
CA PRO A 274 22.13 0.69 2.32
C PRO A 274 21.15 -0.24 1.59
N ARG A 275 19.94 -0.47 2.16
CA ARG A 275 18.91 -1.36 1.58
C ARG A 275 17.96 -0.62 0.62
N ALA A 276 18.46 0.39 -0.09
CA ALA A 276 17.72 1.13 -1.09
C ALA A 276 17.85 0.50 -2.48
N ILE A 277 16.75 0.39 -3.18
CA ILE A 277 16.63 -0.15 -4.53
C ILE A 277 15.98 0.90 -5.45
N ALA A 278 16.57 1.14 -6.61
CA ALA A 278 15.91 1.87 -7.68
C ALA A 278 14.89 0.92 -8.36
N ALA A 279 13.61 1.08 -8.04
CA ALA A 279 12.58 0.21 -8.57
C ALA A 279 12.37 0.40 -10.07
N LYS A 280 11.91 -0.65 -10.72
CA LYS A 280 11.56 -0.70 -12.14
C LYS A 280 10.13 -1.18 -12.29
N ASP A 281 9.53 -0.87 -13.43
CA ASP A 281 8.20 -1.37 -13.77
C ASP A 281 8.13 -2.89 -13.59
N ARG A 282 7.01 -3.33 -13.04
CA ARG A 282 6.69 -4.76 -12.80
C ARG A 282 7.64 -5.48 -11.84
N MET A 283 8.46 -4.74 -11.10
CA MET A 283 9.24 -5.32 -10.00
C MET A 283 8.30 -5.86 -8.92
N THR A 284 8.63 -7.03 -8.38
CA THR A 284 7.81 -7.71 -7.37
C THR A 284 8.67 -8.22 -6.23
N THR A 285 8.08 -8.30 -5.05
CA THR A 285 8.63 -8.98 -3.89
C THR A 285 7.53 -9.68 -3.10
N THR A 286 7.89 -10.58 -2.20
CA THR A 286 6.97 -11.21 -1.27
C THR A 286 7.47 -10.98 0.14
N LEU A 287 6.68 -10.27 0.95
CA LEU A 287 6.93 -10.14 2.37
C LEU A 287 6.56 -11.44 3.07
N LYS A 288 7.41 -11.90 3.98
CA LYS A 288 7.23 -13.15 4.73
C LYS A 288 7.52 -12.91 6.20
N PHE A 289 6.78 -13.59 7.06
CA PHE A 289 7.10 -13.62 8.48
C PHE A 289 8.47 -14.28 8.70
N ASN A 290 9.29 -13.69 9.56
CA ASN A 290 10.47 -14.36 10.07
C ASN A 290 10.01 -15.41 11.10
N ASP A 291 10.36 -16.69 10.88
CA ASP A 291 9.97 -17.79 11.78
C ASP A 291 10.81 -17.83 13.06
N GLU A 292 11.89 -17.06 13.14
CA GLU A 292 12.80 -16.98 14.30
C GLU A 292 12.37 -15.96 15.36
N GLU A 293 11.30 -15.16 15.11
CA GLU A 293 10.74 -14.20 16.05
C GLU A 293 9.42 -14.65 16.70
#